data_58c7fe841256080bc994c6882e8ba81b
#
_entry.id   58c7fe841256080bc994c6882e8ba81b
#
_cell.length_a   1.000
_cell.length_b   1.000
_cell.length_c   1.000
_cell.angle_alpha   90.00
_cell.angle_beta   90.00
_cell.angle_gamma   90.00
#
_symmetry.space_group_name_H-M   'P 1'
#
loop_
_entity.id
_entity.type
_entity.pdbx_description
1 polymer ?
#
loop_
_entity_poly.entity_id
_entity_poly.type
_entity_poly.pdbx_seq_one_letter_code
_entity_poly.pdbx_strand_id
1 'polypeptide(L)'
;MEFYSHGKLLLTAEYAVLEGVKALAVPTKRGQLLRVEHSTDRTIKWQSFTVEGKLWIDCVFDFKFKCLSANTSSSGVIDQLGTILKTLNRLSPNYFAEGITITTELEFPRDWGLGSSSTLINNLAQWLDINPYQLLEETMGGSGYDIAAAQSDSALFYTRNNYEPTLAPVSFSPHFKDNLFFVHLKQKQNSRTAIA
;
A
#
# COMPACT_ATOMS: atom_id res chain seq x y z
N MET A 1 14.45 3.05 -10.52
CA MET A 1 13.72 1.76 -10.36
C MET A 1 12.24 2.06 -10.29
N GLU A 2 11.40 1.16 -10.86
CA GLU A 2 9.94 1.33 -10.84
C GLU A 2 9.27 0.06 -10.34
N PHE A 3 8.20 0.21 -9.55
CA PHE A 3 7.41 -0.86 -8.96
C PHE A 3 5.93 -0.52 -9.06
N TYR A 4 5.10 -1.52 -9.29
CA TYR A 4 3.67 -1.33 -9.43
C TYR A 4 2.89 -2.32 -8.57
N SER A 5 1.77 -1.85 -8.02
CA SER A 5 0.84 -2.67 -7.25
C SER A 5 -0.59 -2.36 -7.64
N HIS A 6 -1.37 -3.40 -7.84
CA HIS A 6 -2.80 -3.29 -8.12
C HIS A 6 -3.58 -2.78 -6.90
N GLY A 7 -4.61 -1.99 -7.13
CA GLY A 7 -5.64 -1.78 -6.10
C GLY A 7 -6.42 -3.06 -5.84
N LYS A 8 -7.33 -3.02 -4.87
CA LYS A 8 -8.03 -4.22 -4.38
C LYS A 8 -9.52 -3.99 -4.16
N LEU A 9 -10.28 -5.08 -4.29
CA LEU A 9 -11.64 -5.21 -3.77
C LEU A 9 -11.74 -6.50 -2.97
N LEU A 10 -12.43 -6.46 -1.84
CA LEU A 10 -12.82 -7.64 -1.07
C LEU A 10 -14.27 -7.95 -1.40
N LEU A 11 -14.55 -9.17 -1.84
CA LEU A 11 -15.90 -9.59 -2.22
C LEU A 11 -16.61 -10.39 -1.12
N THR A 12 -15.85 -11.11 -0.28
CA THR A 12 -16.41 -11.91 0.82
C THR A 12 -15.56 -11.78 2.08
N ALA A 13 -16.13 -12.16 3.22
CA ALA A 13 -15.46 -12.24 4.52
C ALA A 13 -14.95 -10.88 5.06
N GLU A 14 -15.64 -9.78 4.79
CA GLU A 14 -15.36 -8.48 5.42
C GLU A 14 -15.29 -8.65 6.94
N TYR A 15 -14.23 -8.12 7.58
CA TYR A 15 -13.85 -8.34 8.99
C TYR A 15 -13.52 -9.79 9.37
N ALA A 16 -14.28 -10.80 8.92
CA ALA A 16 -14.04 -12.22 9.25
C ALA A 16 -12.67 -12.72 8.72
N VAL A 17 -12.12 -12.07 7.70
CA VAL A 17 -10.78 -12.34 7.17
C VAL A 17 -9.68 -12.11 8.23
N LEU A 18 -9.92 -11.26 9.23
CA LEU A 18 -9.00 -11.04 10.36
C LEU A 18 -8.86 -12.28 11.24
N GLU A 19 -9.94 -13.06 11.35
CA GLU A 19 -10.01 -14.30 12.11
C GLU A 19 -9.59 -15.53 11.29
N GLY A 20 -8.97 -15.32 10.12
CA GLY A 20 -8.51 -16.41 9.26
C GLY A 20 -9.59 -17.06 8.41
N VAL A 21 -10.77 -16.46 8.30
CA VAL A 21 -11.80 -16.92 7.36
C VAL A 21 -11.33 -16.68 5.93
N LYS A 22 -11.53 -17.68 5.07
CA LYS A 22 -11.19 -17.60 3.64
C LYS A 22 -11.97 -16.48 2.96
N ALA A 23 -11.27 -15.53 2.39
CA ALA A 23 -11.81 -14.37 1.70
C ALA A 23 -11.55 -14.43 0.19
N LEU A 24 -12.48 -13.91 -0.59
CA LEU A 24 -12.29 -13.69 -2.04
C LEU A 24 -11.90 -12.23 -2.25
N ALA A 25 -10.70 -12.03 -2.76
CA ALA A 25 -10.16 -10.72 -3.12
C ALA A 25 -9.93 -10.63 -4.64
N VAL A 26 -10.09 -9.42 -5.18
CA VAL A 26 -9.93 -9.14 -6.61
C VAL A 26 -8.99 -7.94 -6.77
N PRO A 27 -7.90 -8.05 -7.55
CA PRO A 27 -7.10 -6.92 -7.93
C PRO A 27 -7.89 -6.00 -8.87
N THR A 28 -7.64 -4.70 -8.79
CA THR A 28 -8.21 -3.74 -9.75
C THR A 28 -7.23 -3.48 -10.89
N LYS A 29 -7.74 -3.07 -12.05
CA LYS A 29 -6.89 -2.67 -13.17
C LYS A 29 -6.03 -1.44 -12.85
N ARG A 30 -6.54 -0.56 -11.99
CA ARG A 30 -5.83 0.63 -11.52
C ARG A 30 -5.06 0.31 -10.25
N GLY A 31 -3.93 0.95 -10.09
CA GLY A 31 -3.04 0.70 -8.97
C GLY A 31 -2.27 1.94 -8.52
N GLN A 32 -1.06 1.69 -8.07
CA GLN A 32 -0.11 2.71 -7.66
C GLN A 32 1.26 2.38 -8.21
N LEU A 33 1.89 3.37 -8.82
CA LEU A 33 3.28 3.32 -9.24
C LEU A 33 4.17 3.90 -8.13
N LEU A 34 5.33 3.30 -7.93
CA LEU A 34 6.42 3.82 -7.10
C LEU A 34 7.67 3.90 -7.96
N ARG A 35 8.33 5.05 -7.93
CA ARG A 35 9.66 5.25 -8.51
C ARG A 35 10.65 5.60 -7.43
N VAL A 36 11.85 5.01 -7.53
CA VAL A 36 12.98 5.33 -6.65
C VAL A 36 14.18 5.70 -7.50
N GLU A 37 14.73 6.86 -7.24
CA GLU A 37 15.88 7.42 -7.91
C GLU A 37 16.95 7.80 -6.90
N HIS A 38 18.23 7.54 -7.23
CA HIS A 38 19.34 7.99 -6.42
C HIS A 38 19.51 9.52 -6.55
N SER A 39 19.91 10.15 -5.47
CA SER A 39 20.17 11.58 -5.40
C SER A 39 21.56 11.83 -4.79
N THR A 40 22.22 12.88 -5.21
CA THR A 40 23.45 13.36 -4.58
C THR A 40 23.22 14.11 -3.28
N ASP A 41 21.97 14.51 -3.01
CA ASP A 41 21.56 15.13 -1.76
C ASP A 41 21.61 14.09 -0.64
N ARG A 42 22.11 14.47 0.52
CA ARG A 42 22.15 13.58 1.69
C ARG A 42 20.81 13.57 2.45
N THR A 43 19.73 13.32 1.72
CA THR A 43 18.36 13.35 2.23
C THR A 43 17.50 12.30 1.54
N ILE A 44 16.35 11.99 2.14
CA ILE A 44 15.29 11.19 1.56
C ILE A 44 14.17 12.14 1.18
N LYS A 45 13.97 12.38 -0.12
CA LYS A 45 12.86 13.16 -0.65
C LYS A 45 11.68 12.23 -0.95
N TRP A 46 10.49 12.63 -0.49
CA TRP A 46 9.27 11.87 -0.74
C TRP A 46 8.22 12.76 -1.41
N GLN A 47 7.71 12.32 -2.56
CA GLN A 47 6.67 13.00 -3.31
C GLN A 47 5.53 12.05 -3.65
N SER A 48 4.29 12.47 -3.43
CA SER A 48 3.11 11.65 -3.77
C SER A 48 2.13 12.47 -4.60
N PHE A 49 1.70 11.87 -5.70
CA PHE A 49 0.78 12.48 -6.66
C PHE A 49 -0.59 11.78 -6.63
N THR A 50 -1.64 12.58 -6.77
CA THR A 50 -3.01 12.09 -6.94
C THR A 50 -3.23 11.59 -8.37
N VAL A 51 -4.39 10.97 -8.63
CA VAL A 51 -4.81 10.54 -9.97
C VAL A 51 -4.90 11.70 -10.97
N GLU A 52 -5.09 12.93 -10.50
CA GLU A 52 -5.10 14.14 -11.32
C GLU A 52 -3.71 14.74 -11.52
N GLY A 53 -2.66 14.06 -11.08
CA GLY A 53 -1.27 14.53 -11.14
C GLY A 53 -0.94 15.66 -10.15
N LYS A 54 -1.78 15.91 -9.15
CA LYS A 54 -1.51 16.93 -8.13
C LYS A 54 -0.59 16.38 -7.04
N LEU A 55 0.45 17.13 -6.72
CA LEU A 55 1.33 16.85 -5.60
C LEU A 55 0.56 17.09 -4.28
N TRP A 56 0.40 16.06 -3.45
CA TRP A 56 -0.33 16.13 -2.17
C TRP A 56 0.54 15.82 -0.95
N ILE A 57 1.69 15.15 -1.15
CA ILE A 57 2.78 15.06 -0.17
C ILE A 57 4.05 15.50 -0.87
N ASP A 58 4.77 16.40 -0.25
CA ASP A 58 6.15 16.74 -0.58
C ASP A 58 6.88 16.93 0.73
N CYS A 59 7.79 16.03 1.06
CA CYS A 59 8.53 16.10 2.31
C CYS A 59 9.95 15.56 2.16
N VAL A 60 10.81 16.00 3.06
CA VAL A 60 12.22 15.64 3.12
C VAL A 60 12.53 15.09 4.51
N PHE A 61 13.20 13.97 4.55
CA PHE A 61 13.71 13.33 5.77
C PHE A 61 15.23 13.30 5.77
N ASP A 62 15.82 13.37 6.98
CA ASP A 62 17.23 13.02 7.18
C ASP A 62 17.41 11.49 7.23
N PHE A 63 18.65 11.03 7.31
CA PHE A 63 18.96 9.58 7.45
C PHE A 63 18.65 8.99 8.84
N LYS A 64 18.16 9.80 9.78
CA LYS A 64 17.55 9.33 11.02
C LYS A 64 16.01 9.26 10.91
N PHE A 65 15.50 9.49 9.70
CA PHE A 65 14.08 9.48 9.36
C PHE A 65 13.26 10.53 10.13
N LYS A 66 13.90 11.64 10.48
CA LYS A 66 13.24 12.82 11.02
C LYS A 66 12.85 13.73 9.85
N CYS A 67 11.61 14.17 9.84
CA CYS A 67 11.14 15.13 8.85
C CYS A 67 11.85 16.49 9.04
N LEU A 68 12.49 16.96 7.97
CA LEU A 68 13.15 18.26 7.91
C LEU A 68 12.23 19.34 7.35
N SER A 69 11.40 18.98 6.36
CA SER A 69 10.40 19.86 5.76
C SER A 69 9.25 19.05 5.23
N ALA A 70 8.05 19.60 5.27
CA ALA A 70 6.86 18.97 4.70
C ALA A 70 5.90 20.03 4.17
N ASN A 71 5.35 19.76 2.98
CA ASN A 71 4.24 20.50 2.40
C ASN A 71 3.03 19.57 2.28
N THR A 72 2.33 19.39 3.39
CA THR A 72 1.07 18.65 3.46
C THR A 72 0.27 19.14 4.67
N SER A 73 -1.05 19.11 4.55
CA SER A 73 -1.97 19.52 5.62
C SER A 73 -2.16 18.48 6.73
N SER A 74 -1.54 17.29 6.59
CA SER A 74 -1.77 16.16 7.51
C SER A 74 -0.47 15.71 8.19
N SER A 75 -0.25 16.14 9.43
CA SER A 75 0.91 15.71 10.24
C SER A 75 0.96 14.20 10.45
N GLY A 76 -0.17 13.54 10.66
CA GLY A 76 -0.25 12.10 10.87
C GLY A 76 0.26 11.27 9.67
N VAL A 77 0.17 11.80 8.44
CA VAL A 77 0.75 11.13 7.25
C VAL A 77 2.27 11.18 7.30
N ILE A 78 2.86 12.29 7.71
CA ILE A 78 4.32 12.43 7.81
C ILE A 78 4.90 11.51 8.89
N ASP A 79 4.24 11.43 10.04
CA ASP A 79 4.65 10.52 11.11
C ASP A 79 4.58 9.05 10.66
N GLN A 80 3.53 8.71 9.90
CA GLN A 80 3.38 7.37 9.32
C GLN A 80 4.49 7.06 8.31
N LEU A 81 4.84 8.00 7.43
CA LEU A 81 5.96 7.84 6.50
C LEU A 81 7.30 7.69 7.23
N GLY A 82 7.53 8.47 8.28
CA GLY A 82 8.72 8.34 9.13
C GLY A 82 8.80 6.95 9.80
N THR A 83 7.67 6.40 10.25
CA THR A 83 7.58 5.05 10.80
C THR A 83 7.90 4.00 9.75
N ILE A 84 7.34 4.12 8.54
CA ILE A 84 7.62 3.23 7.42
C ILE A 84 9.12 3.25 7.08
N LEU A 85 9.71 4.42 6.90
CA LEU A 85 11.14 4.56 6.58
C LEU A 85 12.05 3.93 7.63
N LYS A 86 11.74 4.11 8.93
CA LYS A 86 12.48 3.45 10.03
C LYS A 86 12.37 1.94 9.96
N THR A 87 11.19 1.41 9.68
CA THR A 87 10.96 -0.03 9.55
C THR A 87 11.69 -0.60 8.34
N LEU A 88 11.64 0.08 7.18
CA LEU A 88 12.38 -0.30 5.98
C LEU A 88 13.90 -0.35 6.24
N ASN A 89 14.45 0.66 6.90
CA ASN A 89 15.88 0.67 7.24
C ASN A 89 16.27 -0.44 8.21
N ARG A 90 15.39 -0.82 9.14
CA ARG A 90 15.63 -1.94 10.05
C ARG A 90 15.58 -3.29 9.31
N LEU A 91 14.65 -3.46 8.39
CA LEU A 91 14.48 -4.70 7.61
C LEU A 91 15.54 -4.83 6.50
N SER A 92 16.01 -3.70 5.94
CA SER A 92 16.98 -3.65 4.86
C SER A 92 17.94 -2.45 5.01
N PRO A 93 18.95 -2.56 5.90
CA PRO A 93 19.74 -1.40 6.37
C PRO A 93 20.65 -0.74 5.33
N ASN A 94 20.96 -1.39 4.22
CA ASN A 94 21.96 -0.90 3.26
C ASN A 94 21.42 0.06 2.19
N TYR A 95 20.10 0.26 2.12
CA TYR A 95 19.48 1.03 1.04
C TYR A 95 19.43 2.55 1.28
N PHE A 96 19.63 2.99 2.52
CA PHE A 96 19.58 4.41 2.89
C PHE A 96 20.97 5.00 3.16
N ALA A 97 22.02 4.46 2.52
CA ALA A 97 23.38 4.99 2.63
C ALA A 97 23.60 6.25 1.78
N GLU A 98 22.81 6.42 0.72
CA GLU A 98 22.86 7.55 -0.21
C GLU A 98 21.52 8.28 -0.24
N GLY A 99 21.51 9.49 -0.78
CA GLY A 99 20.29 10.25 -0.99
C GLY A 99 19.37 9.56 -2.00
N ILE A 100 18.08 9.61 -1.74
CA ILE A 100 17.07 9.04 -2.63
C ILE A 100 15.87 9.95 -2.79
N THR A 101 15.26 9.90 -3.96
CA THR A 101 13.92 10.45 -4.21
C THR A 101 12.94 9.32 -4.43
N ILE A 102 11.89 9.30 -3.62
CA ILE A 102 10.78 8.36 -3.72
C ILE A 102 9.57 9.12 -4.26
N THR A 103 9.05 8.67 -5.39
CA THR A 103 7.85 9.24 -6.02
C THR A 103 6.75 8.19 -6.10
N THR A 104 5.53 8.56 -5.69
CA THR A 104 4.36 7.67 -5.81
C THR A 104 3.26 8.33 -6.61
N GLU A 105 2.61 7.58 -7.49
CA GLU A 105 1.52 8.04 -8.36
C GLU A 105 0.33 7.09 -8.23
N LEU A 106 -0.82 7.62 -7.82
CA LEU A 106 -2.06 6.86 -7.74
C LEU A 106 -2.84 6.95 -9.06
N GLU A 107 -3.39 5.82 -9.50
CA GLU A 107 -4.29 5.75 -10.65
C GLU A 107 -5.78 5.77 -10.26
N PHE A 108 -6.08 5.94 -8.98
CA PHE A 108 -7.44 6.05 -8.44
C PHE A 108 -7.52 7.08 -7.31
N PRO A 109 -8.68 7.70 -7.08
CA PRO A 109 -8.88 8.62 -5.97
C PRO A 109 -8.65 7.95 -4.62
N ARG A 110 -8.01 8.63 -3.69
CA ARG A 110 -7.61 8.10 -2.37
C ARG A 110 -8.79 7.66 -1.50
N ASP A 111 -9.95 8.23 -1.71
CA ASP A 111 -11.19 7.98 -0.97
C ASP A 111 -12.04 6.83 -1.55
N TRP A 112 -11.60 6.20 -2.63
CA TRP A 112 -12.31 5.07 -3.22
C TRP A 112 -12.16 3.75 -2.44
N GLY A 113 -11.28 3.69 -1.45
CA GLY A 113 -11.10 2.48 -0.65
C GLY A 113 -10.39 1.33 -1.37
N LEU A 114 -9.75 1.60 -2.49
CA LEU A 114 -9.05 0.59 -3.32
C LEU A 114 -7.66 0.23 -2.81
N GLY A 115 -7.29 0.62 -1.59
CA GLY A 115 -6.06 0.15 -0.95
C GLY A 115 -4.81 0.96 -1.25
N SER A 116 -4.88 2.31 -1.29
CA SER A 116 -3.70 3.16 -1.51
C SER A 116 -2.56 2.97 -0.50
N SER A 117 -2.88 2.53 0.72
CA SER A 117 -1.87 2.21 1.73
C SER A 117 -1.18 0.88 1.46
N SER A 118 -1.96 -0.15 1.15
CA SER A 118 -1.43 -1.49 0.86
C SER A 118 -0.63 -1.54 -0.45
N THR A 119 -1.07 -0.81 -1.49
CA THR A 119 -0.27 -0.68 -2.71
C THR A 119 1.08 -0.01 -2.44
N LEU A 120 1.11 1.01 -1.56
CA LEU A 120 2.35 1.63 -1.13
C LEU A 120 3.26 0.64 -0.40
N ILE A 121 2.74 -0.06 0.62
CA ILE A 121 3.51 -1.05 1.40
C ILE A 121 4.07 -2.14 0.49
N ASN A 122 3.26 -2.64 -0.44
CA ASN A 122 3.70 -3.68 -1.37
C ASN A 122 4.80 -3.20 -2.32
N ASN A 123 4.67 -1.99 -2.88
CA ASN A 123 5.69 -1.41 -3.73
C ASN A 123 7.03 -1.19 -3.00
N LEU A 124 6.97 -0.72 -1.75
CA LEU A 124 8.16 -0.54 -0.92
C LEU A 124 8.82 -1.88 -0.57
N ALA A 125 8.01 -2.91 -0.32
CA ALA A 125 8.52 -4.25 -0.06
C ALA A 125 9.18 -4.86 -1.30
N GLN A 126 8.60 -4.68 -2.49
CA GLN A 126 9.21 -5.08 -3.76
C GLN A 126 10.56 -4.35 -3.98
N TRP A 127 10.62 -3.05 -3.72
CA TRP A 127 11.85 -2.27 -3.88
C TRP A 127 13.00 -2.83 -3.04
N LEU A 128 12.74 -3.21 -1.80
CA LEU A 128 13.79 -3.65 -0.86
C LEU A 128 13.91 -5.17 -0.74
N ASP A 129 13.14 -5.92 -1.53
CA ASP A 129 13.07 -7.40 -1.48
C ASP A 129 12.82 -7.93 -0.06
N ILE A 130 11.79 -7.39 0.61
CA ILE A 130 11.39 -7.78 1.96
C ILE A 130 9.95 -8.32 1.98
N ASN A 131 9.58 -9.01 3.06
CA ASN A 131 8.24 -9.54 3.23
C ASN A 131 7.21 -8.40 3.43
N PRO A 132 6.24 -8.21 2.51
CA PRO A 132 5.26 -7.12 2.59
C PRO A 132 4.26 -7.29 3.73
N TYR A 133 3.98 -8.52 4.16
CA TYR A 133 3.08 -8.79 5.28
C TYR A 133 3.72 -8.40 6.60
N GLN A 134 5.03 -8.67 6.75
CA GLN A 134 5.79 -8.20 7.89
C GLN A 134 5.84 -6.67 7.93
N LEU A 135 6.14 -6.01 6.80
CA LEU A 135 6.17 -4.55 6.71
C LEU A 135 4.79 -3.95 7.04
N LEU A 136 3.70 -4.55 6.55
CA LEU A 136 2.33 -4.13 6.87
C LEU A 136 2.04 -4.21 8.36
N GLU A 137 2.29 -5.36 8.98
CA GLU A 137 2.00 -5.60 10.41
C GLU A 137 2.75 -4.62 11.32
N GLU A 138 4.03 -4.37 11.03
CA GLU A 138 4.89 -3.50 11.84
C GLU A 138 4.64 -2.00 11.62
N THR A 139 3.89 -1.63 10.58
CA THR A 139 3.66 -0.21 10.26
C THR A 139 2.20 0.20 10.31
N MET A 140 1.34 -0.51 9.63
CA MET A 140 -0.07 -0.13 9.44
C MET A 140 -1.05 -1.13 10.05
N GLY A 141 -0.62 -2.38 10.24
CA GLY A 141 -1.49 -3.48 10.63
C GLY A 141 -2.55 -3.81 9.57
N GLY A 142 -3.43 -4.73 9.89
CA GLY A 142 -4.52 -5.15 9.02
C GLY A 142 -4.51 -6.64 8.73
N SER A 143 -5.41 -7.08 7.85
CA SER A 143 -5.56 -8.51 7.52
C SER A 143 -4.56 -9.03 6.49
N GLY A 144 -3.99 -8.15 5.65
CA GLY A 144 -3.04 -8.51 4.58
C GLY A 144 -3.67 -8.98 3.27
N TYR A 145 -4.99 -9.21 3.16
CA TYR A 145 -5.59 -9.60 1.89
C TYR A 145 -5.38 -8.58 0.79
N ASP A 146 -5.29 -7.33 1.16
CA ASP A 146 -5.04 -6.21 0.26
C ASP A 146 -3.62 -6.22 -0.32
N ILE A 147 -2.63 -6.69 0.44
CA ILE A 147 -1.29 -6.99 -0.06
C ILE A 147 -1.34 -8.14 -1.07
N ALA A 148 -2.06 -9.22 -0.75
CA ALA A 148 -2.21 -10.36 -1.66
C ALA A 148 -2.85 -9.94 -2.99
N ALA A 149 -3.90 -9.12 -2.94
CA ALA A 149 -4.53 -8.58 -4.15
C ALA A 149 -3.59 -7.62 -4.92
N ALA A 150 -2.79 -6.81 -4.21
CA ALA A 150 -1.84 -5.88 -4.83
C ALA A 150 -0.75 -6.58 -5.66
N GLN A 151 -0.42 -7.83 -5.32
CA GLN A 151 0.58 -8.67 -6.00
C GLN A 151 0.00 -9.57 -7.10
N SER A 152 -1.32 -9.68 -7.19
CA SER A 152 -1.97 -10.68 -8.04
C SER A 152 -2.51 -10.05 -9.33
N ASP A 153 -2.38 -10.80 -10.44
CA ASP A 153 -2.99 -10.44 -11.73
C ASP A 153 -4.41 -11.00 -11.89
N SER A 154 -4.89 -11.79 -10.93
CA SER A 154 -6.20 -12.44 -10.95
C SER A 154 -6.87 -12.43 -9.59
N ALA A 155 -8.17 -12.71 -9.54
CA ALA A 155 -8.87 -12.96 -8.29
C ALA A 155 -8.21 -14.11 -7.53
N LEU A 156 -8.26 -14.04 -6.20
CA LEU A 156 -7.66 -15.07 -5.35
C LEU A 156 -8.48 -15.29 -4.08
N PHE A 157 -8.43 -16.52 -3.58
CA PHE A 157 -8.77 -16.80 -2.21
C PHE A 157 -7.58 -16.52 -1.31
N TYR A 158 -7.84 -15.82 -0.24
CA TYR A 158 -6.89 -15.44 0.80
C TYR A 158 -7.29 -16.04 2.13
N THR A 159 -6.34 -16.62 2.85
CA THR A 159 -6.51 -17.01 4.25
C THR A 159 -5.34 -16.49 5.05
N ARG A 160 -5.63 -15.70 6.09
CA ARG A 160 -4.59 -15.10 6.94
C ARG A 160 -3.83 -16.18 7.71
N ASN A 161 -2.50 -16.09 7.69
CA ASN A 161 -1.61 -16.91 8.51
C ASN A 161 -0.31 -16.12 8.76
N ASN A 162 -0.30 -15.25 9.77
CA ASN A 162 0.83 -14.37 10.10
C ASN A 162 1.47 -13.71 8.85
N TYR A 163 2.77 -13.92 8.64
CA TYR A 163 3.51 -13.37 7.49
C TYR A 163 3.54 -14.29 6.26
N GLU A 164 2.89 -15.44 6.32
CA GLU A 164 2.84 -16.45 5.27
C GLU A 164 1.37 -16.87 4.99
N PRO A 165 0.55 -15.97 4.44
CA PRO A 165 -0.84 -16.28 4.16
C PRO A 165 -0.96 -17.37 3.10
N THR A 166 -2.05 -18.10 3.14
CA THR A 166 -2.39 -19.05 2.06
C THR A 166 -3.10 -18.30 0.94
N LEU A 167 -2.53 -18.37 -0.25
CA LEU A 167 -3.04 -17.74 -1.47
C LEU A 167 -3.44 -18.82 -2.48
N ALA A 168 -4.62 -18.73 -3.05
CA ALA A 168 -5.09 -19.62 -4.11
C ALA A 168 -5.71 -18.80 -5.24
N PRO A 169 -5.03 -18.63 -6.37
CA PRO A 169 -5.60 -17.97 -7.56
C PRO A 169 -6.90 -18.64 -8.00
N VAL A 170 -7.87 -17.84 -8.41
CA VAL A 170 -9.17 -18.34 -8.85
C VAL A 170 -9.64 -17.60 -10.10
N SER A 171 -10.23 -18.35 -11.04
CA SER A 171 -10.92 -17.74 -12.18
C SER A 171 -12.28 -17.21 -11.73
N PHE A 172 -12.35 -15.90 -11.50
CA PHE A 172 -13.60 -15.24 -11.12
C PHE A 172 -14.25 -14.63 -12.37
N SER A 173 -15.08 -15.43 -13.05
CA SER A 173 -15.85 -15.00 -14.23
C SER A 173 -17.32 -15.45 -14.12
N PRO A 174 -18.07 -14.92 -13.14
CA PRO A 174 -19.49 -15.29 -13.00
C PRO A 174 -20.27 -14.83 -14.23
N HIS A 175 -21.39 -15.54 -14.53
CA HIS A 175 -22.26 -15.19 -15.67
C HIS A 175 -22.85 -13.77 -15.59
N PHE A 176 -22.88 -13.17 -14.40
CA PHE A 176 -23.35 -11.82 -14.13
C PHE A 176 -22.23 -10.78 -14.00
N LYS A 177 -21.00 -11.10 -14.41
CA LYS A 177 -19.83 -10.20 -14.25
C LYS A 177 -20.03 -8.80 -14.86
N ASP A 178 -20.77 -8.75 -15.97
CA ASP A 178 -21.03 -7.50 -16.68
C ASP A 178 -22.11 -6.63 -15.99
N ASN A 179 -22.78 -7.20 -14.96
CA ASN A 179 -23.73 -6.51 -14.09
C ASN A 179 -23.14 -6.14 -12.72
N LEU A 180 -21.83 -6.32 -12.52
CA LEU A 180 -21.14 -5.88 -11.32
C LEU A 180 -20.63 -4.47 -11.47
N PHE A 181 -21.01 -3.58 -10.56
CA PHE A 181 -20.63 -2.18 -10.55
C PHE A 181 -19.94 -1.83 -9.23
N PHE A 182 -18.82 -1.14 -9.31
CA PHE A 182 -18.20 -0.52 -8.16
C PHE A 182 -18.87 0.83 -7.89
N VAL A 183 -19.50 0.96 -6.73
CA VAL A 183 -20.15 2.20 -6.29
C VAL A 183 -19.34 2.85 -5.19
N HIS A 184 -18.79 4.01 -5.47
CA HIS A 184 -18.01 4.79 -4.54
C HIS A 184 -18.92 5.62 -3.62
N LEU A 185 -18.81 5.44 -2.31
CA LEU A 185 -19.69 6.10 -1.32
C LEU A 185 -19.21 7.48 -0.84
N LYS A 186 -18.12 8.01 -1.42
CA LYS A 186 -17.49 9.30 -1.04
C LYS A 186 -17.10 9.40 0.45
N GLN A 187 -16.90 8.26 1.11
CA GLN A 187 -16.50 8.18 2.50
C GLN A 187 -15.35 7.17 2.63
N LYS A 188 -14.22 7.62 3.15
CA LYS A 188 -13.14 6.72 3.53
C LYS A 188 -13.49 6.12 4.89
N GLN A 189 -13.89 4.86 4.92
CA GLN A 189 -13.97 4.11 6.18
C GLN A 189 -12.56 3.82 6.68
N ASN A 190 -12.32 4.15 7.95
CA ASN A 190 -11.12 3.70 8.61
C ASN A 190 -11.41 2.31 9.19
N SER A 191 -10.90 1.26 8.53
CA SER A 191 -11.10 -0.12 8.95
C SER A 191 -10.67 -0.38 10.40
N ARG A 192 -9.74 0.43 10.94
CA ARG A 192 -9.26 0.32 12.32
C ARG A 192 -10.30 0.76 13.36
N THR A 193 -11.11 1.77 13.05
CA THR A 193 -12.18 2.25 13.95
C THR A 193 -13.45 1.42 13.89
N ALA A 194 -13.60 0.59 12.88
CA ALA A 194 -14.75 -0.30 12.72
C ALA A 194 -14.58 -1.66 13.42
N ILE A 195 -13.36 -1.96 13.92
CA ILE A 195 -12.98 -3.21 14.59
C ILE A 195 -12.87 -3.04 16.11
N ALA A 196 -12.96 -1.78 16.63
CA ALA A 196 -12.86 -1.47 18.04
C ALA A 196 -14.23 -1.57 18.76
#